data_84e6e1c68c3990becc4f76ee35033216
#
_entry.id   84e6e1c68c3990becc4f76ee35033216
#
_cell.length_a   1.000
_cell.length_b   1.000
_cell.length_c   1.000
_cell.angle_alpha   90.00
_cell.angle_beta   90.00
_cell.angle_gamma   90.00
#
_symmetry.space_group_name_H-M   'P 1'
#
loop_
_entity.id
_entity.type
_entity.pdbx_description
1 polymer ?
#
loop_
_entity_poly.entity_id
_entity_poly.type
_entity_poly.pdbx_seq_one_letter_code
_entity_poly.pdbx_strand_id
1 'polypeptide(L)'
;YMTGHGGDEFLKFQDSEEISADDLADAIEQMWEKRRYHELLFMIDTCQAATMASRLYSPNVIAVGSSLKGENSYSYTTDYAVGVPLIDRYTRVVLEYMEKVTRTSAQTLQELFSSVGDAKTYSTQFVRSDLFHRPLEEVRITDFLGSVAQVQLT
;
A
#
# COMPACT_ATOMS: atom_id res chain seq x y z
N TYR A 1 -2.41 -3.84 -3.50
CA TYR A 1 -2.96 -2.52 -3.16
C TYR A 1 -4.40 -2.66 -2.72
N MET A 2 -4.74 -2.11 -1.55
CA MET A 2 -6.10 -2.10 -1.02
C MET A 2 -6.54 -0.66 -0.74
N THR A 3 -7.80 -0.35 -1.02
CA THR A 3 -8.38 0.97 -0.74
C THR A 3 -9.85 0.82 -0.40
N GLY A 4 -10.39 1.75 0.38
CA GLY A 4 -11.79 1.76 0.79
C GLY A 4 -11.99 2.39 2.16
N HIS A 5 -13.19 2.27 2.70
CA HIS A 5 -13.48 2.69 4.05
C HIS A 5 -12.85 1.74 5.07
N GLY A 6 -12.35 2.29 6.16
CA GLY A 6 -11.77 1.51 7.25
C GLY A 6 -11.76 2.26 8.57
N GLY A 7 -11.20 1.62 9.57
CA GLY A 7 -11.08 2.14 10.92
C GLY A 7 -9.97 1.43 11.68
N ASP A 8 -10.06 1.40 13.00
CA ASP A 8 -9.06 0.78 13.86
C ASP A 8 -9.07 -0.75 13.67
N GLU A 9 -8.00 -1.28 13.05
CA GLU A 9 -7.77 -2.70 12.77
C GLU A 9 -8.81 -3.35 11.84
N PHE A 10 -9.50 -2.59 10.97
CA PHE A 10 -10.38 -3.16 9.95
C PHE A 10 -10.41 -2.37 8.64
N LEU A 11 -10.68 -3.07 7.54
CA LEU A 11 -11.07 -2.52 6.24
C LEU A 11 -12.45 -3.07 5.86
N LYS A 12 -13.36 -2.20 5.43
CA LYS A 12 -14.69 -2.62 4.95
C LYS A 12 -14.59 -3.33 3.62
N PHE A 13 -15.36 -4.40 3.49
CA PHE A 13 -15.58 -5.12 2.25
C PHE A 13 -17.03 -4.98 1.81
N GLN A 14 -17.26 -4.24 0.74
CA GLN A 14 -18.57 -3.96 0.14
C GLN A 14 -19.62 -3.41 1.15
N ASP A 15 -19.20 -2.63 2.14
CA ASP A 15 -20.02 -2.03 3.20
C ASP A 15 -20.82 -2.99 4.08
N SER A 16 -20.78 -4.29 3.83
CA SER A 16 -21.51 -5.31 4.60
C SER A 16 -20.61 -6.15 5.48
N GLU A 17 -19.34 -6.28 5.13
CA GLU A 17 -18.39 -7.11 5.85
C GLU A 17 -17.11 -6.34 6.16
N GLU A 18 -16.29 -6.87 7.04
CA GLU A 18 -15.02 -6.27 7.45
C GLU A 18 -13.92 -7.32 7.38
N ILE A 19 -12.76 -6.89 6.87
CA ILE A 19 -11.51 -7.65 6.95
C ILE A 19 -10.73 -7.08 8.12
N SER A 20 -10.47 -7.90 9.14
CA SER A 20 -9.67 -7.47 10.28
C SER A 20 -8.17 -7.48 9.97
N ALA A 21 -7.39 -6.76 10.76
CA ALA A 21 -5.93 -6.80 10.67
C ALA A 21 -5.37 -8.20 10.94
N ASP A 22 -6.01 -8.97 11.81
CA ASP A 22 -5.63 -10.36 12.10
C ASP A 22 -5.92 -11.29 10.91
N ASP A 23 -7.11 -11.17 10.28
CA ASP A 23 -7.44 -11.94 9.07
C ASP A 23 -6.43 -11.68 7.93
N LEU A 24 -6.05 -10.41 7.75
CA LEU A 24 -5.05 -10.01 6.76
C LEU A 24 -3.68 -10.62 7.08
N ALA A 25 -3.24 -10.55 8.34
CA ALA A 25 -1.95 -11.10 8.78
C ALA A 25 -1.90 -12.62 8.56
N ASP A 26 -2.95 -13.33 8.93
CA ASP A 26 -3.05 -14.79 8.76
C ASP A 26 -3.12 -15.19 7.28
N ALA A 27 -3.81 -14.40 6.45
CA ALA A 27 -3.85 -14.63 5.01
C ALA A 27 -2.45 -14.51 4.38
N ILE A 28 -1.68 -13.48 4.77
CA ILE A 28 -0.31 -13.28 4.30
C ILE A 28 0.60 -14.40 4.81
N GLU A 29 0.42 -14.88 6.04
CA GLU A 29 1.18 -16.02 6.58
C GLU A 29 0.88 -17.30 5.78
N GLN A 30 -0.38 -17.58 5.47
CA GLN A 30 -0.72 -18.71 4.60
C GLN A 30 -0.08 -18.59 3.21
N MET A 31 0.04 -17.38 2.67
CA MET A 31 0.75 -17.17 1.41
C MET A 31 2.24 -17.48 1.55
N TRP A 32 2.86 -17.08 2.66
CA TRP A 32 4.26 -17.39 2.94
C TRP A 32 4.49 -18.90 3.10
N GLU A 33 3.75 -19.58 3.95
CA GLU A 33 3.83 -21.03 4.16
C GLU A 33 3.67 -21.82 2.85
N LYS A 34 2.75 -21.37 1.99
CA LYS A 34 2.51 -21.98 0.67
C LYS A 34 3.49 -21.50 -0.41
N ARG A 35 4.50 -20.71 -0.04
CA ARG A 35 5.52 -20.17 -0.95
C ARG A 35 4.92 -19.42 -2.15
N ARG A 36 3.91 -18.57 -1.90
CA ARG A 36 3.23 -17.79 -2.93
C ARG A 36 3.90 -16.46 -3.21
N TYR A 37 4.84 -16.02 -2.37
CA TYR A 37 5.68 -14.86 -2.61
C TYR A 37 7.10 -15.07 -2.07
N HIS A 38 8.06 -14.31 -2.56
CA HIS A 38 9.41 -14.15 -2.01
C HIS A 38 9.54 -12.82 -1.28
N GLU A 39 8.98 -11.78 -1.86
CA GLU A 39 8.88 -10.43 -1.30
C GLU A 39 7.48 -9.90 -1.57
N LEU A 40 6.88 -9.23 -0.60
CA LEU A 40 5.52 -8.69 -0.70
C LEU A 40 5.53 -7.20 -0.37
N LEU A 41 5.01 -6.39 -1.29
CA LEU A 41 4.70 -4.99 -1.02
C LEU A 41 3.20 -4.86 -0.78
N PHE A 42 2.81 -4.57 0.45
CA PHE A 42 1.45 -4.29 0.86
C PHE A 42 1.24 -2.78 1.00
N MET A 43 0.34 -2.22 0.24
CA MET A 43 -0.03 -0.81 0.29
C MET A 43 -1.52 -0.68 0.57
N ILE A 44 -1.89 0.20 1.50
CA ILE A 44 -3.29 0.41 1.88
C ILE A 44 -3.62 1.89 2.04
N ASP A 45 -4.70 2.32 1.38
CA ASP A 45 -5.25 3.67 1.47
C ASP A 45 -6.64 3.64 2.10
N THR A 46 -6.69 3.94 3.39
CA THR A 46 -7.90 3.95 4.21
C THR A 46 -7.70 4.79 5.47
N CYS A 47 -8.77 5.11 6.16
CA CYS A 47 -8.67 5.70 7.51
C CYS A 47 -7.97 4.74 8.46
N GLN A 48 -7.07 5.27 9.30
CA GLN A 48 -6.28 4.50 10.27
C GLN A 48 -5.48 3.32 9.65
N ALA A 49 -5.00 3.52 8.42
CA ALA A 49 -4.34 2.49 7.60
C ALA A 49 -3.20 1.74 8.32
N ALA A 50 -2.41 2.44 9.15
CA ALA A 50 -1.32 1.84 9.90
C ALA A 50 -1.77 0.69 10.82
N THR A 51 -3.03 0.72 11.29
CA THR A 51 -3.54 -0.31 12.18
C THR A 51 -3.71 -1.66 11.46
N MET A 52 -3.97 -1.64 10.15
CA MET A 52 -4.04 -2.87 9.34
C MET A 52 -2.68 -3.56 9.18
N ALA A 53 -1.58 -2.80 9.23
CA ALA A 53 -0.23 -3.36 9.13
C ALA A 53 0.35 -3.80 10.48
N SER A 54 -0.28 -3.41 11.61
CA SER A 54 0.26 -3.63 12.95
C SER A 54 0.39 -5.11 13.33
N ARG A 55 -0.51 -5.95 12.81
CA ARG A 55 -0.57 -7.39 13.11
C ARG A 55 0.27 -8.27 12.18
N LEU A 56 0.85 -7.71 11.13
CA LEU A 56 1.69 -8.46 10.20
C LEU A 56 2.92 -9.06 10.92
N TYR A 57 3.21 -10.33 10.66
CA TYR A 57 4.31 -11.06 11.26
C TYR A 57 5.09 -11.94 10.28
N SER A 58 4.59 -12.06 9.05
CA SER A 58 5.23 -12.86 8.01
C SER A 58 6.51 -12.22 7.49
N PRO A 59 7.54 -12.99 7.12
CA PRO A 59 8.79 -12.44 6.64
C PRO A 59 8.67 -11.84 5.23
N ASN A 60 9.61 -10.95 4.90
CA ASN A 60 9.77 -10.31 3.60
C ASN A 60 8.56 -9.48 3.15
N VAL A 61 7.92 -8.79 4.09
CA VAL A 61 6.80 -7.88 3.84
C VAL A 61 7.25 -6.44 4.08
N ILE A 62 6.95 -5.57 3.13
CA ILE A 62 6.94 -4.11 3.30
C ILE A 62 5.48 -3.70 3.38
N ALA A 63 5.09 -2.97 4.43
CA ALA A 63 3.74 -2.45 4.58
C ALA A 63 3.72 -0.93 4.59
N VAL A 64 2.83 -0.34 3.81
CA VAL A 64 2.68 1.12 3.68
C VAL A 64 1.21 1.49 3.78
N GLY A 65 0.91 2.47 4.62
CA GLY A 65 -0.44 2.98 4.82
C GLY A 65 -0.52 4.50 4.66
N SER A 66 -1.67 4.98 4.21
CA SER A 66 -1.92 6.40 3.95
C SER A 66 -2.09 7.25 5.21
N SER A 67 -2.32 6.65 6.39
CA SER A 67 -2.66 7.36 7.63
C SER A 67 -2.22 6.60 8.87
N LEU A 68 -1.93 7.31 9.95
CA LEU A 68 -1.67 6.72 11.27
C LEU A 68 -2.98 6.36 11.99
N LYS A 69 -2.85 5.65 13.12
CA LYS A 69 -3.97 5.41 14.03
C LYS A 69 -4.58 6.74 14.50
N GLY A 70 -5.90 6.84 14.44
CA GLY A 70 -6.64 8.06 14.77
C GLY A 70 -6.72 9.09 13.64
N GLU A 71 -6.05 8.88 12.51
CA GLU A 71 -6.12 9.74 11.34
C GLU A 71 -7.09 9.22 10.27
N ASN A 72 -7.66 10.15 9.52
CA ASN A 72 -8.46 9.83 8.34
C ASN A 72 -7.61 9.90 7.07
N SER A 73 -7.95 9.08 6.07
CA SER A 73 -7.55 9.29 4.69
C SER A 73 -8.62 10.13 3.99
N TYR A 74 -8.20 11.05 3.11
CA TYR A 74 -9.06 12.05 2.49
C TYR A 74 -9.14 11.88 0.98
N SER A 75 -10.34 12.07 0.44
CA SER A 75 -10.56 12.18 -0.99
C SER A 75 -9.92 13.44 -1.57
N TYR A 76 -9.46 13.35 -2.81
CA TYR A 76 -8.84 14.50 -3.50
C TYR A 76 -9.89 15.45 -4.09
N THR A 77 -10.85 14.91 -4.82
CA THR A 77 -11.88 15.69 -5.50
C THR A 77 -13.18 14.90 -5.59
N THR A 78 -14.28 15.64 -5.72
CA THR A 78 -15.60 15.08 -5.92
C THR A 78 -16.08 15.47 -7.33
N ASP A 79 -16.62 14.51 -8.06
CA ASP A 79 -17.36 14.80 -9.28
C ASP A 79 -18.73 15.34 -8.89
N TYR A 80 -18.95 16.63 -9.15
CA TYR A 80 -20.21 17.30 -8.79
C TYR A 80 -21.41 16.87 -9.65
N ALA A 81 -21.16 16.27 -10.81
CA ALA A 81 -22.22 15.75 -11.67
C ALA A 81 -22.73 14.40 -11.17
N VAL A 82 -21.85 13.59 -10.59
CA VAL A 82 -22.18 12.25 -10.05
C VAL A 82 -22.30 12.26 -8.52
N GLY A 83 -21.70 13.25 -7.85
CA GLY A 83 -21.79 13.42 -6.40
C GLY A 83 -20.91 12.47 -5.60
N VAL A 84 -19.90 11.85 -6.22
CA VAL A 84 -19.00 10.90 -5.57
C VAL A 84 -17.54 11.34 -5.63
N PRO A 85 -16.70 10.98 -4.64
CA PRO A 85 -15.26 11.16 -4.70
C PRO A 85 -14.67 10.33 -5.84
N LEU A 86 -13.70 10.89 -6.58
CA LEU A 86 -13.08 10.22 -7.72
C LEU A 86 -11.83 9.43 -7.35
N ILE A 87 -11.03 9.94 -6.42
CA ILE A 87 -9.76 9.34 -6.01
C ILE A 87 -9.36 9.85 -4.63
N ASP A 88 -8.71 9.01 -3.85
CA ASP A 88 -8.10 9.41 -2.58
C ASP A 88 -6.77 10.14 -2.81
N ARG A 89 -6.45 11.07 -1.91
CA ARG A 89 -5.26 11.93 -2.03
C ARG A 89 -3.96 11.13 -2.05
N TYR A 90 -3.83 10.16 -1.15
CA TYR A 90 -2.64 9.32 -1.08
C TYR A 90 -2.45 8.52 -2.37
N THR A 91 -3.49 7.84 -2.83
CA THR A 91 -3.47 7.09 -4.09
C THR A 91 -3.07 7.98 -5.26
N ARG A 92 -3.60 9.20 -5.34
CA ARG A 92 -3.22 10.15 -6.38
C ARG A 92 -1.74 10.52 -6.34
N VAL A 93 -1.19 10.85 -5.17
CA VAL A 93 0.23 11.23 -5.04
C VAL A 93 1.14 10.06 -5.46
N VAL A 94 0.80 8.84 -5.06
CA VAL A 94 1.54 7.64 -5.49
C VAL A 94 1.46 7.46 -7.00
N LEU A 95 0.29 7.59 -7.61
CA LEU A 95 0.11 7.46 -9.06
C LEU A 95 0.87 8.53 -9.84
N GLU A 96 0.82 9.79 -9.41
CA GLU A 96 1.58 10.90 -10.03
C GLU A 96 3.12 10.64 -10.02
N TYR A 97 3.61 9.97 -8.99
CA TYR A 97 5.00 9.53 -8.96
C TYR A 97 5.25 8.37 -9.92
N MET A 98 4.35 7.37 -9.90
CA MET A 98 4.46 6.16 -10.71
C MET A 98 4.38 6.43 -12.22
N GLU A 99 3.69 7.48 -12.66
CA GLU A 99 3.64 7.90 -14.08
C GLU A 99 5.03 8.20 -14.67
N LYS A 100 6.00 8.53 -13.82
CA LYS A 100 7.39 8.82 -14.22
C LYS A 100 8.28 7.58 -14.21
N VAL A 101 7.80 6.46 -13.68
CA VAL A 101 8.55 5.21 -13.57
C VAL A 101 8.41 4.41 -14.85
N THR A 102 9.54 4.04 -15.45
CA THR A 102 9.61 3.18 -16.64
C THR A 102 10.18 1.82 -16.27
N ARG A 103 10.12 0.86 -17.18
CA ARG A 103 10.65 -0.50 -16.98
C ARG A 103 12.16 -0.53 -16.65
N THR A 104 12.91 0.50 -17.04
CA THR A 104 14.35 0.62 -16.82
C THR A 104 14.69 1.59 -15.69
N SER A 105 13.69 2.12 -15.00
CA SER A 105 13.89 3.06 -13.91
C SER A 105 14.62 2.41 -12.75
N ALA A 106 15.56 3.17 -12.15
CA ALA A 106 16.31 2.76 -10.98
C ALA A 106 15.72 3.30 -9.66
N GLN A 107 14.61 4.05 -9.72
CA GLN A 107 13.97 4.63 -8.55
C GLN A 107 13.62 3.55 -7.53
N THR A 108 13.86 3.90 -6.26
CA THR A 108 13.68 2.99 -5.13
C THR A 108 12.35 3.24 -4.40
N LEU A 109 11.95 2.28 -3.58
CA LEU A 109 10.80 2.47 -2.69
C LEU A 109 11.05 3.58 -1.67
N GLN A 110 12.29 3.75 -1.21
CA GLN A 110 12.64 4.85 -0.31
C GLN A 110 12.38 6.21 -0.97
N GLU A 111 12.75 6.38 -2.24
CA GLU A 111 12.49 7.61 -2.99
C GLU A 111 10.98 7.85 -3.19
N LEU A 112 10.22 6.80 -3.54
CA LEU A 112 8.76 6.89 -3.64
C LEU A 112 8.13 7.35 -2.33
N PHE A 113 8.44 6.67 -1.22
CA PHE A 113 7.84 6.98 0.07
C PHE A 113 8.27 8.36 0.60
N SER A 114 9.50 8.76 0.35
CA SER A 114 9.98 10.10 0.70
C SER A 114 9.35 11.22 -0.14
N SER A 115 8.81 10.91 -1.32
CA SER A 115 8.14 11.87 -2.19
C SER A 115 6.72 12.17 -1.73
N VAL A 116 6.12 11.30 -0.92
CA VAL A 116 4.79 11.49 -0.35
C VAL A 116 4.90 12.47 0.82
N GLY A 117 4.26 13.62 0.71
CA GLY A 117 4.27 14.63 1.76
C GLY A 117 2.90 14.80 2.41
N ASP A 118 2.87 14.90 3.73
CA ASP A 118 1.64 15.05 4.53
C ASP A 118 0.79 16.25 4.09
N ALA A 119 1.44 17.33 3.64
CA ALA A 119 0.75 18.51 3.10
C ALA A 119 -0.08 18.23 1.84
N LYS A 120 0.25 17.18 1.09
CA LYS A 120 -0.48 16.77 -0.12
C LYS A 120 -1.60 15.79 0.20
N THR A 121 -1.35 14.90 1.16
CA THR A 121 -2.27 13.81 1.53
C THR A 121 -3.23 14.20 2.64
N TYR A 122 -2.87 15.19 3.47
CA TYR A 122 -3.56 15.60 4.69
C TYR A 122 -3.59 14.49 5.77
N SER A 123 -2.69 13.51 5.64
CA SER A 123 -2.50 12.43 6.59
C SER A 123 -1.02 12.04 6.61
N THR A 124 -0.60 11.33 7.65
CA THR A 124 0.78 10.91 7.83
C THR A 124 0.99 9.52 7.25
N GLN A 125 1.85 9.40 6.25
CA GLN A 125 2.21 8.09 5.71
C GLN A 125 2.89 7.23 6.75
N PHE A 126 2.45 5.99 6.86
CA PHE A 126 3.08 4.95 7.67
C PHE A 126 3.88 4.00 6.78
N VAL A 127 5.12 3.70 7.16
CA VAL A 127 5.97 2.72 6.47
C VAL A 127 6.53 1.74 7.49
N ARG A 128 6.33 0.46 7.25
CA ARG A 128 6.86 -0.64 8.06
C ARG A 128 7.72 -1.55 7.20
N SER A 129 9.02 -1.62 7.51
CA SER A 129 10.02 -2.42 6.78
C SER A 129 10.84 -3.34 7.68
N ASP A 130 10.49 -3.46 8.97
CA ASP A 130 11.20 -4.32 9.93
C ASP A 130 11.13 -5.82 9.61
N LEU A 131 10.10 -6.24 8.86
CA LEU A 131 9.93 -7.61 8.39
C LEU A 131 10.67 -7.90 7.08
N PHE A 132 11.29 -6.89 6.46
CA PHE A 132 11.93 -7.02 5.16
C PHE A 132 13.44 -7.19 5.29
N HIS A 133 14.05 -8.02 4.44
CA HIS A 133 15.44 -8.47 4.61
C HIS A 133 16.51 -7.54 4.02
N ARG A 134 16.10 -6.49 3.29
CA ARG A 134 17.01 -5.52 2.68
C ARG A 134 16.49 -4.08 2.85
N PRO A 135 17.38 -3.07 2.89
CA PRO A 135 16.96 -1.67 3.08
C PRO A 135 16.17 -1.14 1.88
N LEU A 136 15.23 -0.22 2.13
CA LEU A 136 14.33 0.32 1.10
C LEU A 136 15.07 1.09 0.01
N GLU A 137 16.27 1.61 0.29
CA GLU A 137 17.15 2.27 -0.65
C GLU A 137 17.70 1.33 -1.74
N GLU A 138 17.70 0.03 -1.49
CA GLU A 138 18.12 -1.01 -2.42
C GLU A 138 16.95 -1.71 -3.13
N VAL A 139 15.72 -1.39 -2.75
CA VAL A 139 14.51 -1.98 -3.32
C VAL A 139 13.98 -1.09 -4.44
N ARG A 140 14.04 -1.57 -5.68
CA ARG A 140 13.51 -0.83 -6.82
C ARG A 140 12.00 -0.95 -6.90
N ILE A 141 11.34 0.11 -7.35
CA ILE A 141 9.90 0.07 -7.65
C ILE A 141 9.59 -1.02 -8.68
N THR A 142 10.50 -1.20 -9.65
CA THR A 142 10.37 -2.22 -10.71
C THR A 142 10.57 -3.66 -10.22
N ASP A 143 10.99 -3.89 -8.97
CA ASP A 143 11.00 -5.23 -8.37
C ASP A 143 9.56 -5.74 -8.12
N PHE A 144 8.59 -4.83 -7.97
CA PHE A 144 7.18 -5.16 -7.73
C PHE A 144 6.26 -4.77 -8.88
N LEU A 145 6.53 -3.63 -9.53
CA LEU A 145 5.62 -3.02 -10.50
C LEU A 145 6.34 -2.79 -11.84
N GLY A 146 5.80 -3.36 -12.91
CA GLY A 146 6.30 -3.16 -14.27
C GLY A 146 7.60 -3.88 -14.59
N SER A 147 7.94 -4.94 -13.87
CA SER A 147 9.13 -5.75 -14.15
C SER A 147 9.07 -6.39 -15.55
N VAL A 148 10.24 -6.56 -16.17
CA VAL A 148 10.41 -7.21 -17.47
C VAL A 148 10.41 -8.75 -17.32
N ALA A 149 9.53 -9.32 -16.51
CA ALA A 149 9.41 -10.76 -16.44
C ALA A 149 8.97 -11.27 -17.82
N GLN A 150 9.87 -11.95 -18.54
CA GLN A 150 9.51 -12.69 -19.74
C GLN A 150 8.66 -13.88 -19.30
N VAL A 151 7.38 -13.83 -19.60
CA VAL A 151 6.51 -15.00 -19.46
C VAL A 151 6.92 -15.96 -20.60
N GLN A 152 7.63 -17.02 -20.26
CA GLN A 152 7.78 -18.15 -21.18
C GLN A 152 6.44 -18.90 -21.17
N LEU A 153 5.68 -18.74 -22.25
CA LEU A 153 4.53 -19.59 -22.52
C LEU A 153 5.07 -20.98 -22.90
N THR A 154 4.91 -21.94 -22.04
CA THR A 154 5.09 -23.37 -22.33
C THR A 154 3.79 -23.95 -22.88
#